data_1947c88c630d195b7e8809173a818014
#
_entry.id   1947c88c630d195b7e8809173a818014
#
_cell.length_a   1.000
_cell.length_b   1.000
_cell.length_c   1.000
_cell.angle_alpha   90.00
_cell.angle_beta   90.00
_cell.angle_gamma   90.00
#
_symmetry.space_group_name_H-M   'P 1'
#
loop_
_entity.id
_entity.type
_entity.pdbx_description
1 polymer ?
#
loop_
_entity_poly.entity_id
_entity_poly.type
_entity_poly.pdbx_seq_one_letter_code
_entity_poly.pdbx_strand_id
1 'polypeptide(L)'
;EPVEISVSQLATHQVNTGNFLQPNQKLLKPGTYSFDLNINNLTYEFEFNVSEDENNDDVENKIARLINRSNIGLNCEVKTDSLENKGLVITSDATGISGIHSTIFSIKSDNSELINTLGMDRVSSYPYNAIFSVNGSEQYSPSNEFMLNKTFSVILKETTDEPVTLSLNTDDNSIADSIDELISGYNGLVKITESDNNKIFEGNDRLKLEFSRIASKYRTILNNNGLKVEDDGSVSVDRQTVIESAHNGTIDNIFNELNNFKSALMKKAEDISTNPMNYVNNKIVAYKNPKYAFNDPYNLSAYSGMMFNDYC
;
A
#
# COMPACT_ATOMS: atom_id res chain seq x y z
N GLU A 1 8.79 -18.50 14.01
CA GLU A 1 8.21 -19.19 15.17
C GLU A 1 6.74 -18.87 15.26
N PRO A 2 5.87 -19.81 15.59
CA PRO A 2 4.45 -19.55 15.79
C PRO A 2 4.25 -18.55 16.94
N VAL A 3 3.26 -17.67 16.79
CA VAL A 3 2.91 -16.68 17.80
C VAL A 3 1.50 -16.98 18.27
N GLU A 4 1.32 -17.12 19.58
CA GLU A 4 0.01 -17.32 20.19
C GLU A 4 -0.60 -15.98 20.58
N ILE A 5 -1.84 -15.75 20.16
CA ILE A 5 -2.61 -14.54 20.48
C ILE A 5 -3.93 -14.94 21.14
N SER A 6 -4.22 -14.33 22.26
CA SER A 6 -5.51 -14.43 22.94
C SER A 6 -6.09 -13.02 23.13
N VAL A 7 -7.36 -12.81 22.80
CA VAL A 7 -8.01 -11.50 22.86
C VAL A 7 -9.09 -11.54 23.92
N SER A 8 -8.89 -10.80 24.99
CA SER A 8 -9.85 -10.72 26.11
C SER A 8 -10.89 -9.60 25.89
N GLN A 9 -10.48 -8.52 25.24
CA GLN A 9 -11.33 -7.35 25.00
C GLN A 9 -10.89 -6.61 23.74
N LEU A 10 -11.85 -6.13 22.96
CA LEU A 10 -11.60 -5.22 21.85
C LEU A 10 -11.58 -3.77 22.28
N ALA A 11 -10.82 -2.95 21.59
CA ALA A 11 -10.93 -1.50 21.72
C ALA A 11 -12.27 -1.02 21.15
N THR A 12 -12.89 -0.08 21.86
CA THR A 12 -14.21 0.48 21.53
C THR A 12 -14.13 1.97 21.27
N HIS A 13 -15.07 2.47 20.46
CA HIS A 13 -15.28 3.89 20.22
C HIS A 13 -15.95 4.56 21.40
N GLN A 14 -15.73 5.85 21.57
CA GLN A 14 -16.60 6.66 22.41
C GLN A 14 -17.87 7.01 21.65
N VAL A 15 -19.01 6.91 22.32
CA VAL A 15 -20.29 7.34 21.78
C VAL A 15 -20.94 8.30 22.78
N ASN A 16 -21.31 9.48 22.29
CA ASN A 16 -22.20 10.38 23.01
C ASN A 16 -23.59 10.31 22.36
N THR A 17 -24.61 10.16 23.18
CA THR A 17 -25.99 10.10 22.68
C THR A 17 -26.80 11.24 23.33
N GLY A 18 -27.31 12.11 22.48
CA GLY A 18 -28.16 13.21 22.86
C GLY A 18 -29.59 12.80 23.29
N ASN A 19 -30.38 13.77 23.66
CA ASN A 19 -31.79 13.56 23.95
C ASN A 19 -32.54 13.25 22.62
N PHE A 20 -33.46 12.30 22.68
CA PHE A 20 -34.35 12.04 21.55
C PHE A 20 -35.56 12.99 21.66
N LEU A 21 -35.71 13.87 20.69
CA LEU A 21 -36.67 14.96 20.67
C LEU A 21 -37.72 14.74 19.57
N GLN A 22 -38.93 15.26 19.81
CA GLN A 22 -39.95 15.25 18.73
C GLN A 22 -39.48 16.14 17.58
N PRO A 23 -39.38 15.60 16.33
CA PRO A 23 -38.71 16.30 15.25
C PRO A 23 -39.38 17.62 14.84
N ASN A 24 -40.70 17.67 14.89
CA ASN A 24 -41.48 18.85 14.47
C ASN A 24 -41.63 19.95 15.56
N GLN A 25 -41.11 19.71 16.76
CA GLN A 25 -41.11 20.72 17.83
C GLN A 25 -39.96 21.72 17.66
N LYS A 26 -40.12 22.89 18.22
CA LYS A 26 -39.15 23.99 18.30
C LYS A 26 -38.78 24.22 19.74
N LEU A 27 -37.78 23.51 20.23
CA LEU A 27 -37.34 23.63 21.62
C LEU A 27 -36.27 24.69 21.83
N LEU A 28 -35.44 24.92 20.82
CA LEU A 28 -34.47 26.02 20.85
C LEU A 28 -35.10 27.28 20.26
N LYS A 29 -34.84 28.42 20.90
CA LYS A 29 -35.29 29.74 20.43
C LYS A 29 -34.48 30.22 19.25
N PRO A 30 -35.04 31.07 18.38
CA PRO A 30 -34.24 31.72 17.33
C PRO A 30 -33.08 32.50 17.93
N GLY A 31 -31.89 32.34 17.38
CA GLY A 31 -30.67 32.98 17.86
C GLY A 31 -29.40 32.26 17.45
N THR A 32 -28.26 32.80 17.84
CA THR A 32 -26.94 32.21 17.63
C THR A 32 -26.54 31.35 18.79
N TYR A 33 -26.10 30.15 18.52
CA TYR A 33 -25.63 29.16 19.49
C TYR A 33 -24.22 28.72 19.15
N SER A 34 -23.42 28.45 20.18
CA SER A 34 -22.09 27.86 20.01
C SER A 34 -21.83 26.72 20.98
N PHE A 35 -20.95 25.83 20.60
CA PHE A 35 -20.43 24.80 21.50
C PHE A 35 -18.97 24.50 21.15
N ASP A 36 -18.22 24.12 22.18
CA ASP A 36 -16.83 23.71 22.10
C ASP A 36 -16.74 22.18 22.08
N LEU A 37 -16.00 21.65 21.15
CA LEU A 37 -15.65 20.25 21.06
C LEU A 37 -14.15 20.08 21.30
N ASN A 38 -13.81 19.39 22.38
CA ASN A 38 -12.42 19.14 22.76
C ASN A 38 -12.06 17.71 22.36
N ILE A 39 -11.03 17.57 21.50
CA ILE A 39 -10.48 16.30 21.05
C ILE A 39 -8.98 16.46 20.82
N ASN A 40 -8.18 15.45 21.18
CA ASN A 40 -6.72 15.47 21.00
C ASN A 40 -6.01 16.72 21.55
N ASN A 41 -6.47 17.23 22.69
CA ASN A 41 -6.00 18.48 23.32
C ASN A 41 -6.22 19.75 22.46
N LEU A 42 -7.06 19.68 21.45
CA LEU A 42 -7.51 20.82 20.65
C LEU A 42 -8.96 21.11 20.97
N THR A 43 -9.30 22.40 20.97
CA THR A 43 -10.68 22.88 21.12
C THR A 43 -11.14 23.43 19.77
N TYR A 44 -12.26 22.92 19.32
CA TYR A 44 -12.95 23.39 18.11
C TYR A 44 -14.24 24.07 18.52
N GLU A 45 -14.37 25.34 18.22
CA GLU A 45 -15.59 26.11 18.46
C GLU A 45 -16.50 26.01 17.22
N PHE A 46 -17.75 25.63 17.45
CA PHE A 46 -18.78 25.56 16.42
C PHE A 46 -19.87 26.60 16.74
N GLU A 47 -20.17 27.42 15.76
CA GLU A 47 -21.24 28.41 15.84
C GLU A 47 -22.29 28.12 14.77
N PHE A 48 -23.57 28.26 15.12
CA PHE A 48 -24.69 28.13 14.19
C PHE A 48 -25.88 28.98 14.60
N ASN A 49 -26.69 29.36 13.62
CA ASN A 49 -27.92 30.10 13.83
C ASN A 49 -29.12 29.17 13.78
N VAL A 50 -30.09 29.41 14.68
CA VAL A 50 -31.43 28.81 14.68
C VAL A 50 -32.42 29.90 14.22
N SER A 51 -33.16 29.61 13.15
CA SER A 51 -34.18 30.49 12.59
C SER A 51 -35.57 30.20 13.20
N GLU A 52 -36.52 31.16 13.07
CA GLU A 52 -37.88 30.99 13.55
C GLU A 52 -38.62 29.78 12.90
N ASP A 53 -38.24 29.41 11.68
CA ASP A 53 -38.90 28.33 10.94
C ASP A 53 -38.30 26.96 11.23
N GLU A 54 -37.11 26.90 11.85
CA GLU A 54 -36.41 25.63 12.09
C GLU A 54 -37.01 24.86 13.29
N ASN A 55 -37.17 23.58 13.10
CA ASN A 55 -37.59 22.62 14.12
C ASN A 55 -36.38 21.82 14.65
N ASN A 56 -36.62 20.91 15.61
CA ASN A 56 -35.56 20.12 16.22
C ASN A 56 -34.77 19.28 15.17
N ASP A 57 -35.46 18.66 14.20
CA ASP A 57 -34.81 17.88 13.14
C ASP A 57 -33.89 18.76 12.28
N ASP A 58 -34.31 19.98 11.96
CA ASP A 58 -33.48 20.90 11.17
C ASP A 58 -32.20 21.27 11.93
N VAL A 59 -32.32 21.54 13.23
CA VAL A 59 -31.19 21.90 14.09
C VAL A 59 -30.23 20.72 14.27
N GLU A 60 -30.75 19.52 14.56
CA GLU A 60 -29.94 18.33 14.72
C GLU A 60 -29.19 17.98 13.45
N ASN A 61 -29.84 18.03 12.29
CA ASN A 61 -29.21 17.82 11.00
C ASN A 61 -28.17 18.90 10.66
N LYS A 62 -28.36 20.13 11.12
CA LYS A 62 -27.38 21.21 10.96
C LYS A 62 -26.13 20.92 11.77
N ILE A 63 -26.28 20.56 13.05
CA ILE A 63 -25.15 20.21 13.95
C ILE A 63 -24.40 18.99 13.41
N ALA A 64 -25.11 17.94 12.99
CA ALA A 64 -24.48 16.75 12.40
C ALA A 64 -23.63 17.09 11.19
N ARG A 65 -24.14 17.94 10.28
CA ARG A 65 -23.38 18.42 9.12
C ARG A 65 -22.17 19.26 9.50
N LEU A 66 -22.26 20.09 10.55
CA LEU A 66 -21.13 20.91 11.01
C LEU A 66 -20.00 20.01 11.53
N ILE A 67 -20.33 19.06 12.41
CA ILE A 67 -19.34 18.12 12.97
C ILE A 67 -18.71 17.27 11.86
N ASN A 68 -19.50 16.67 10.97
CA ASN A 68 -18.99 15.80 9.92
C ASN A 68 -18.11 16.55 8.89
N ARG A 69 -18.46 17.80 8.57
CA ARG A 69 -17.66 18.62 7.63
C ARG A 69 -16.33 19.07 8.21
N SER A 70 -16.21 19.16 9.53
CA SER A 70 -14.97 19.57 10.18
C SER A 70 -13.85 18.52 10.06
N ASN A 71 -14.20 17.25 9.80
CA ASN A 71 -13.27 16.12 9.61
C ASN A 71 -12.24 16.00 10.75
N ILE A 72 -12.71 16.16 11.99
CA ILE A 72 -11.87 16.14 13.20
C ILE A 72 -11.76 14.76 13.85
N GLY A 73 -12.16 13.70 13.17
CA GLY A 73 -12.16 12.34 13.70
C GLY A 73 -13.42 11.97 14.49
N LEU A 74 -14.54 12.58 14.15
CA LEU A 74 -15.86 12.28 14.71
C LEU A 74 -16.87 12.09 13.57
N ASN A 75 -17.79 11.15 13.78
CA ASN A 75 -18.98 10.95 12.97
C ASN A 75 -20.23 11.30 13.81
N CYS A 76 -21.09 12.16 13.28
CA CYS A 76 -22.33 12.56 13.91
C CYS A 76 -23.52 12.17 13.03
N GLU A 77 -24.43 11.41 13.59
CA GLU A 77 -25.66 10.94 12.94
C GLU A 77 -26.88 11.37 13.72
N VAL A 78 -27.97 11.65 13.02
CA VAL A 78 -29.31 11.82 13.62
C VAL A 78 -29.99 10.46 13.59
N LYS A 79 -30.21 9.84 14.74
CA LYS A 79 -30.90 8.55 14.87
C LYS A 79 -32.33 8.73 15.33
N THR A 80 -33.19 7.81 14.91
CA THR A 80 -34.61 7.79 15.28
C THR A 80 -34.87 6.65 16.27
N ASP A 81 -35.60 6.93 17.34
CA ASP A 81 -36.03 5.94 18.33
C ASP A 81 -37.32 5.22 17.90
N SER A 82 -37.79 4.30 18.72
CA SER A 82 -39.03 3.53 18.46
C SER A 82 -40.33 4.39 18.55
N LEU A 83 -40.24 5.62 19.04
CA LEU A 83 -41.35 6.58 19.16
C LEU A 83 -41.25 7.68 18.08
N GLU A 84 -40.40 7.49 17.05
CA GLU A 84 -40.13 8.44 15.99
C GLU A 84 -39.47 9.77 16.46
N ASN A 85 -38.95 9.81 17.70
CA ASN A 85 -38.13 10.94 18.12
C ASN A 85 -36.75 10.82 17.54
N LYS A 86 -36.09 11.95 17.30
CA LYS A 86 -34.74 12.03 16.73
C LYS A 86 -33.76 12.53 17.78
N GLY A 87 -32.51 12.11 17.64
CA GLY A 87 -31.43 12.51 18.53
C GLY A 87 -30.06 12.36 17.91
N LEU A 88 -29.15 13.23 18.33
CA LEU A 88 -27.77 13.21 17.87
C LEU A 88 -27.00 12.03 18.50
N VAL A 89 -26.32 11.28 17.66
CA VAL A 89 -25.36 10.25 18.10
C VAL A 89 -23.99 10.61 17.52
N ILE A 90 -23.04 10.91 18.40
CA ILE A 90 -21.69 11.32 18.03
C ILE A 90 -20.73 10.22 18.42
N THR A 91 -20.03 9.69 17.44
CA THR A 91 -19.09 8.55 17.58
C THR A 91 -17.68 8.99 17.21
N SER A 92 -16.69 8.61 18.01
CA SER A 92 -15.28 8.83 17.65
C SER A 92 -14.81 7.86 16.56
N ASP A 93 -14.01 8.33 15.61
CA ASP A 93 -13.35 7.46 14.64
C ASP A 93 -12.25 6.62 15.31
N ALA A 94 -11.55 7.22 16.27
CA ALA A 94 -10.58 6.52 17.10
C ALA A 94 -11.28 5.62 18.14
N THR A 95 -10.59 4.56 18.52
CA THR A 95 -10.97 3.66 19.62
C THR A 95 -10.03 3.85 20.80
N GLY A 96 -10.41 3.31 21.96
CA GLY A 96 -9.56 3.24 23.15
C GLY A 96 -9.14 4.59 23.70
N ILE A 97 -8.28 4.54 24.69
CA ILE A 97 -7.80 5.73 25.40
C ILE A 97 -6.28 5.73 25.42
N SER A 98 -5.69 6.85 25.07
CA SER A 98 -4.26 7.10 25.26
C SER A 98 -4.03 8.09 26.41
N GLY A 99 -3.16 7.73 27.36
CA GLY A 99 -2.81 8.60 28.47
C GLY A 99 -3.79 8.51 29.68
N ILE A 100 -3.96 9.63 30.38
CA ILE A 100 -4.72 9.73 31.65
C ILE A 100 -6.20 10.14 31.46
N HIS A 101 -6.64 10.35 30.24
CA HIS A 101 -7.99 10.78 29.92
C HIS A 101 -8.96 9.60 29.98
N SER A 102 -10.21 9.88 30.41
CA SER A 102 -11.28 8.88 30.41
C SER A 102 -12.14 8.92 29.15
N THR A 103 -11.96 9.91 28.31
CA THR A 103 -12.75 10.17 27.11
C THR A 103 -11.86 10.60 25.94
N ILE A 104 -12.27 10.26 24.71
CA ILE A 104 -11.59 10.68 23.47
C ILE A 104 -11.95 12.14 23.16
N PHE A 105 -13.22 12.50 23.34
CA PHE A 105 -13.71 13.85 23.13
C PHE A 105 -14.68 14.29 24.23
N SER A 106 -14.85 15.59 24.38
CA SER A 106 -15.88 16.17 25.26
C SER A 106 -16.52 17.38 24.59
N ILE A 107 -17.78 17.62 24.87
CA ILE A 107 -18.56 18.73 24.36
C ILE A 107 -18.95 19.64 25.51
N LYS A 108 -18.80 20.94 25.34
CA LYS A 108 -19.19 21.97 26.29
C LYS A 108 -19.84 23.14 25.55
N SER A 109 -20.68 23.86 26.20
CA SER A 109 -21.23 25.13 25.70
C SER A 109 -21.49 26.05 26.88
N ASP A 110 -21.24 27.32 26.69
CA ASP A 110 -21.64 28.37 27.63
C ASP A 110 -23.17 28.57 27.65
N ASN A 111 -23.84 28.11 26.58
CA ASN A 111 -25.28 28.11 26.51
C ASN A 111 -25.87 26.83 27.13
N SER A 112 -26.30 26.93 28.39
CA SER A 112 -26.90 25.82 29.12
C SER A 112 -28.21 25.31 28.50
N GLU A 113 -28.98 26.16 27.80
CA GLU A 113 -30.20 25.77 27.11
C GLU A 113 -29.90 24.78 25.97
N LEU A 114 -28.84 25.03 25.22
CA LEU A 114 -28.39 24.13 24.13
C LEU A 114 -28.04 22.72 24.64
N ILE A 115 -27.18 22.66 25.65
CA ILE A 115 -26.72 21.39 26.22
C ILE A 115 -27.87 20.63 26.90
N ASN A 116 -28.70 21.32 27.68
CA ASN A 116 -29.83 20.69 28.39
C ASN A 116 -30.88 20.16 27.39
N THR A 117 -31.12 20.87 26.28
CA THR A 117 -32.09 20.47 25.26
C THR A 117 -31.57 19.29 24.45
N LEU A 118 -30.34 19.40 23.88
CA LEU A 118 -29.81 18.38 22.97
C LEU A 118 -29.10 17.23 23.70
N GLY A 119 -28.54 17.44 24.89
CA GLY A 119 -27.87 16.40 25.69
C GLY A 119 -26.65 15.77 25.05
N MET A 120 -26.03 16.43 24.06
CA MET A 120 -24.94 15.88 23.22
C MET A 120 -23.60 15.73 23.97
N ASP A 121 -23.49 16.25 25.17
CA ASP A 121 -22.34 16.11 26.09
C ASP A 121 -22.31 14.77 26.82
N ARG A 122 -23.40 14.01 26.80
CA ARG A 122 -23.53 12.77 27.57
C ARG A 122 -22.86 11.60 26.90
N VAL A 123 -21.87 11.00 27.56
CA VAL A 123 -21.22 9.77 27.11
C VAL A 123 -22.17 8.60 27.39
N SER A 124 -22.64 7.95 26.36
CA SER A 124 -23.44 6.72 26.40
C SER A 124 -22.61 5.44 26.34
N SER A 125 -21.45 5.49 25.69
CA SER A 125 -20.46 4.42 25.68
C SER A 125 -19.06 5.00 25.84
N TYR A 126 -18.35 4.54 26.87
CA TYR A 126 -16.95 4.93 27.08
C TYR A 126 -16.02 4.15 26.15
N PRO A 127 -14.93 4.77 25.72
CA PRO A 127 -13.90 4.07 24.96
C PRO A 127 -13.10 3.15 25.89
N TYR A 128 -12.85 1.93 25.46
CA TYR A 128 -12.00 0.96 26.14
C TYR A 128 -10.86 0.54 25.25
N ASN A 129 -9.71 0.24 25.84
CA ASN A 129 -8.56 -0.31 25.14
C ASN A 129 -8.77 -1.79 24.82
N ALA A 130 -8.16 -2.26 23.74
CA ALA A 130 -8.01 -3.68 23.51
C ALA A 130 -7.11 -4.29 24.59
N ILE A 131 -7.48 -5.46 25.07
CA ILE A 131 -6.70 -6.28 25.99
C ILE A 131 -6.47 -7.63 25.31
N PHE A 132 -5.23 -7.95 25.05
CA PHE A 132 -4.84 -9.19 24.40
C PHE A 132 -3.48 -9.68 24.94
N SER A 133 -3.16 -10.94 24.74
CA SER A 133 -1.85 -11.47 25.06
C SER A 133 -1.13 -11.95 23.80
N VAL A 134 0.18 -11.79 23.78
CA VAL A 134 1.07 -12.32 22.76
C VAL A 134 2.07 -13.23 23.44
N ASN A 135 2.06 -14.50 23.08
CA ASN A 135 2.87 -15.54 23.72
C ASN A 135 2.77 -15.52 25.26
N GLY A 136 1.53 -15.33 25.77
CA GLY A 136 1.25 -15.27 27.21
C GLY A 136 1.59 -13.93 27.88
N SER A 137 2.17 -12.95 27.16
CA SER A 137 2.43 -11.62 27.68
C SER A 137 1.25 -10.70 27.39
N GLU A 138 0.60 -10.16 28.44
CA GLU A 138 -0.53 -9.28 28.33
C GLU A 138 -0.12 -7.91 27.75
N GLN A 139 -0.93 -7.42 26.79
CA GLN A 139 -0.74 -6.17 26.07
C GLN A 139 -2.01 -5.34 26.10
N TYR A 140 -1.84 -4.03 26.07
CA TYR A 140 -2.93 -3.05 26.03
C TYR A 140 -2.71 -2.14 24.82
N SER A 141 -3.75 -1.97 23.99
CA SER A 141 -3.67 -1.09 22.83
C SER A 141 -4.92 -0.21 22.73
N PRO A 142 -4.78 1.08 22.44
CA PRO A 142 -5.94 1.93 22.15
C PRO A 142 -6.61 1.59 20.82
N SER A 143 -5.99 0.75 20.00
CA SER A 143 -6.49 0.31 18.69
C SER A 143 -6.63 -1.20 18.66
N ASN A 144 -7.57 -1.67 17.84
CA ASN A 144 -7.69 -3.09 17.47
C ASN A 144 -6.63 -3.52 16.44
N GLU A 145 -5.82 -2.59 15.98
CA GLU A 145 -4.69 -2.86 15.09
C GLU A 145 -3.37 -2.63 15.83
N PHE A 146 -2.46 -3.59 15.75
CA PHE A 146 -1.13 -3.47 16.32
C PHE A 146 -0.07 -4.13 15.43
N MET A 147 1.18 -3.71 15.59
CA MET A 147 2.32 -4.25 14.85
C MET A 147 2.96 -5.40 15.62
N LEU A 148 2.96 -6.58 15.03
CA LEU A 148 3.67 -7.74 15.53
C LEU A 148 5.11 -7.72 14.98
N ASN A 149 6.11 -7.76 15.90
CA ASN A 149 7.54 -7.74 15.57
C ASN A 149 7.96 -6.59 14.62
N LYS A 150 7.21 -5.48 14.58
CA LYS A 150 7.42 -4.32 13.70
C LYS A 150 7.35 -4.65 12.19
N THR A 151 6.85 -5.81 11.84
CA THR A 151 6.82 -6.30 10.45
C THR A 151 5.40 -6.55 9.97
N PHE A 152 4.53 -7.08 10.84
CA PHE A 152 3.18 -7.47 10.47
C PHE A 152 2.15 -6.66 11.23
N SER A 153 1.16 -6.13 10.51
CA SER A 153 -0.04 -5.56 11.11
C SER A 153 -1.05 -6.67 11.40
N VAL A 154 -1.53 -6.73 12.64
CA VAL A 154 -2.56 -7.66 13.10
C VAL A 154 -3.78 -6.87 13.49
N ILE A 155 -4.94 -7.27 12.98
CA ILE A 155 -6.23 -6.65 13.29
C ILE A 155 -7.05 -7.63 14.12
N LEU A 156 -7.40 -7.20 15.34
CA LEU A 156 -8.28 -7.94 16.23
C LEU A 156 -9.74 -7.69 15.82
N LYS A 157 -10.46 -8.75 15.47
CA LYS A 157 -11.87 -8.67 15.02
C LYS A 157 -12.86 -9.11 16.09
N GLU A 158 -12.47 -10.08 16.89
CA GLU A 158 -13.33 -10.70 17.90
C GLU A 158 -12.49 -11.10 19.12
N THR A 159 -13.15 -11.29 20.27
CA THR A 159 -12.54 -11.93 21.44
C THR A 159 -12.37 -13.42 21.21
N THR A 160 -11.39 -14.05 21.85
CA THR A 160 -11.09 -15.46 21.68
C THR A 160 -11.31 -16.21 22.98
N ASP A 161 -11.94 -17.38 22.92
CA ASP A 161 -12.10 -18.27 24.09
C ASP A 161 -10.81 -19.07 24.37
N GLU A 162 -10.07 -19.43 23.28
CA GLU A 162 -8.80 -20.12 23.33
C GLU A 162 -7.74 -19.34 22.55
N PRO A 163 -6.45 -19.45 22.90
CA PRO A 163 -5.38 -18.81 22.14
C PRO A 163 -5.36 -19.26 20.67
N VAL A 164 -5.23 -18.30 19.77
CA VAL A 164 -5.10 -18.52 18.33
C VAL A 164 -3.61 -18.51 17.96
N THR A 165 -3.15 -19.55 17.34
CA THR A 165 -1.77 -19.64 16.86
C THR A 165 -1.65 -19.05 15.46
N LEU A 166 -0.87 -17.97 15.33
CA LEU A 166 -0.45 -17.42 14.05
C LEU A 166 0.88 -18.04 13.64
N SER A 167 0.88 -18.80 12.57
CA SER A 167 2.11 -19.26 11.92
C SER A 167 2.34 -18.45 10.64
N LEU A 168 3.52 -17.85 10.53
CA LEU A 168 3.97 -17.23 9.30
C LEU A 168 4.51 -18.35 8.42
N ASN A 169 3.73 -18.74 7.45
CA ASN A 169 4.19 -19.57 6.36
C ASN A 169 4.56 -18.66 5.19
N THR A 170 5.69 -18.96 4.55
CA THR A 170 5.99 -18.36 3.24
C THR A 170 4.85 -18.74 2.29
N ASP A 171 4.38 -17.79 1.51
CA ASP A 171 3.49 -18.10 0.39
C ASP A 171 4.32 -18.68 -0.75
N ASP A 172 4.56 -19.98 -0.64
CA ASP A 172 5.42 -20.72 -1.54
C ASP A 172 4.97 -20.60 -3.02
N ASN A 173 3.65 -20.44 -3.24
CA ASN A 173 3.08 -20.23 -4.57
C ASN A 173 3.38 -18.84 -5.10
N SER A 174 3.20 -17.79 -4.31
CA SER A 174 3.52 -16.40 -4.70
C SER A 174 5.01 -16.23 -4.99
N ILE A 175 5.87 -16.94 -4.25
CA ILE A 175 7.31 -16.97 -4.53
C ILE A 175 7.57 -17.61 -5.90
N ALA A 176 6.98 -18.78 -6.15
CA ALA A 176 7.14 -19.47 -7.44
C ALA A 176 6.60 -18.62 -8.61
N ASP A 177 5.46 -17.96 -8.43
CA ASP A 177 4.89 -17.05 -9.43
C ASP A 177 5.84 -15.89 -9.76
N SER A 178 6.46 -15.30 -8.73
CA SER A 178 7.43 -14.20 -8.91
C SER A 178 8.68 -14.64 -9.67
N ILE A 179 9.15 -15.86 -9.41
CA ILE A 179 10.28 -16.45 -10.15
C ILE A 179 9.88 -16.76 -11.59
N ASP A 180 8.69 -17.34 -11.80
CA ASP A 180 8.16 -17.62 -13.16
C ASP A 180 8.05 -16.31 -13.97
N GLU A 181 7.56 -15.23 -13.37
CA GLU A 181 7.44 -13.92 -14.03
C GLU A 181 8.82 -13.35 -14.42
N LEU A 182 9.80 -13.41 -13.51
CA LEU A 182 11.17 -12.98 -13.78
C LEU A 182 11.80 -13.77 -14.94
N ILE A 183 11.67 -15.09 -14.91
CA ILE A 183 12.23 -15.98 -15.93
C ILE A 183 11.49 -15.82 -17.26
N SER A 184 10.18 -15.62 -17.24
CA SER A 184 9.40 -15.31 -18.44
C SER A 184 9.86 -14.01 -19.10
N GLY A 185 10.14 -12.97 -18.30
CA GLY A 185 10.74 -11.72 -18.79
C GLY A 185 12.10 -11.94 -19.45
N TYR A 186 12.97 -12.73 -18.83
CA TYR A 186 14.26 -13.10 -19.41
C TYR A 186 14.10 -13.88 -20.73
N ASN A 187 13.23 -14.90 -20.74
CA ASN A 187 12.96 -15.69 -21.95
C ASN A 187 12.36 -14.84 -23.08
N GLY A 188 11.59 -13.81 -22.73
CA GLY A 188 11.11 -12.79 -23.68
C GLY A 188 12.25 -12.06 -24.37
N LEU A 189 13.31 -11.69 -23.64
CA LEU A 189 14.52 -11.08 -24.23
C LEU A 189 15.23 -12.05 -25.18
N VAL A 190 15.38 -13.33 -24.80
CA VAL A 190 15.99 -14.36 -25.67
C VAL A 190 15.19 -14.51 -26.96
N LYS A 191 13.85 -14.56 -26.89
CA LYS A 191 12.96 -14.64 -28.06
C LYS A 191 13.07 -13.44 -29.00
N ILE A 192 13.23 -12.24 -28.48
CA ILE A 192 13.43 -11.03 -29.31
C ILE A 192 14.67 -11.17 -30.16
N THR A 193 15.72 -11.79 -29.64
CA THR A 193 16.95 -12.03 -30.40
C THR A 193 16.81 -13.13 -31.48
N GLU A 194 15.78 -13.96 -31.37
CA GLU A 194 15.44 -15.01 -32.35
C GLU A 194 14.45 -14.54 -33.41
N SER A 195 13.93 -13.31 -33.29
CA SER A 195 12.80 -12.89 -34.09
C SER A 195 13.08 -13.01 -35.60
N ASP A 196 12.21 -13.81 -36.15
CA ASP A 196 11.93 -14.14 -37.49
C ASP A 196 11.88 -12.94 -38.41
N ASN A 197 12.45 -13.09 -39.49
CA ASN A 197 11.99 -12.73 -40.80
C ASN A 197 13.21 -12.53 -41.70
N ASN A 198 13.83 -13.63 -42.17
CA ASN A 198 14.70 -13.65 -43.38
C ASN A 198 15.77 -12.54 -43.51
N LYS A 199 16.05 -11.81 -42.44
CA LYS A 199 17.16 -10.88 -42.34
C LYS A 199 17.92 -11.20 -41.06
N ILE A 200 18.99 -11.95 -41.18
CA ILE A 200 19.97 -12.15 -40.11
C ILE A 200 20.55 -10.77 -39.81
N PHE A 201 20.14 -10.20 -38.69
CA PHE A 201 20.79 -9.01 -38.15
C PHE A 201 21.94 -9.47 -37.26
N GLU A 202 23.18 -9.21 -37.68
CA GLU A 202 24.40 -9.55 -36.92
C GLU A 202 24.33 -9.06 -35.47
N GLY A 203 23.63 -7.95 -35.23
CA GLY A 203 23.37 -7.41 -33.88
C GLY A 203 22.53 -8.33 -33.00
N ASN A 204 21.51 -9.01 -33.55
CA ASN A 204 20.67 -9.95 -32.82
C ASN A 204 21.46 -11.21 -32.44
N ASP A 205 22.31 -11.72 -33.33
CA ASP A 205 23.17 -12.87 -33.05
C ASP A 205 24.17 -12.56 -31.92
N ARG A 206 24.70 -11.35 -31.92
CA ARG A 206 25.57 -10.88 -30.85
C ARG A 206 24.83 -10.77 -29.50
N LEU A 207 23.62 -10.20 -29.49
CA LEU A 207 22.77 -10.13 -28.28
C LEU A 207 22.48 -11.52 -27.77
N LYS A 208 22.03 -12.44 -28.62
CA LYS A 208 21.75 -13.83 -28.24
C LYS A 208 22.98 -14.50 -27.62
N LEU A 209 24.15 -14.35 -28.22
CA LEU A 209 25.39 -14.91 -27.71
C LEU A 209 25.76 -14.34 -26.33
N GLU A 210 25.56 -13.06 -26.13
CA GLU A 210 25.87 -12.39 -24.85
C GLU A 210 24.90 -12.80 -23.73
N PHE A 211 23.59 -12.89 -23.99
CA PHE A 211 22.60 -13.40 -23.04
C PHE A 211 22.84 -14.89 -22.74
N SER A 212 23.10 -15.71 -23.73
CA SER A 212 23.45 -17.12 -23.53
C SER A 212 24.72 -17.31 -22.69
N ARG A 213 25.73 -16.44 -22.86
CA ARG A 213 26.93 -16.45 -22.02
C ARG A 213 26.62 -16.09 -20.55
N ILE A 214 25.74 -15.13 -20.33
CA ILE A 214 25.32 -14.79 -18.98
C ILE A 214 24.60 -16.00 -18.36
N ALA A 215 23.60 -16.57 -19.03
CA ALA A 215 22.88 -17.74 -18.53
C ALA A 215 23.83 -18.93 -18.28
N SER A 216 24.77 -19.19 -19.20
CA SER A 216 25.74 -20.27 -19.04
C SER A 216 26.68 -20.07 -17.86
N LYS A 217 27.05 -18.84 -17.54
CA LYS A 217 27.86 -18.54 -16.35
C LYS A 217 27.17 -18.94 -15.06
N TYR A 218 25.85 -18.83 -14.99
CA TYR A 218 25.04 -19.18 -13.82
C TYR A 218 24.41 -20.58 -13.92
N ARG A 219 24.64 -21.32 -15.04
CA ARG A 219 23.99 -22.62 -15.34
C ARG A 219 24.02 -23.59 -14.17
N THR A 220 25.17 -23.83 -13.58
CA THR A 220 25.31 -24.82 -12.48
C THR A 220 24.48 -24.42 -11.26
N ILE A 221 24.52 -23.14 -10.90
CA ILE A 221 23.83 -22.61 -9.74
C ILE A 221 22.32 -22.58 -9.99
N LEU A 222 21.90 -22.12 -11.14
CA LEU A 222 20.49 -22.09 -11.52
C LEU A 222 19.91 -23.50 -11.59
N ASN A 223 20.61 -24.43 -12.25
CA ASN A 223 20.14 -25.83 -12.37
C ASN A 223 19.98 -26.53 -11.00
N ASN A 224 20.87 -26.27 -10.06
CA ASN A 224 20.80 -26.85 -8.72
C ASN A 224 19.59 -26.33 -7.91
N ASN A 225 18.98 -25.25 -8.35
CA ASN A 225 17.85 -24.58 -7.68
C ASN A 225 16.55 -24.66 -8.49
N GLY A 226 16.42 -25.60 -9.41
CA GLY A 226 15.20 -25.81 -10.20
C GLY A 226 15.02 -24.86 -11.39
N LEU A 227 16.08 -24.13 -11.77
CA LEU A 227 16.07 -23.20 -12.92
C LEU A 227 16.98 -23.74 -14.01
N LYS A 228 16.46 -24.57 -14.89
CA LYS A 228 17.25 -25.25 -15.90
C LYS A 228 17.56 -24.34 -17.07
N VAL A 229 18.84 -24.13 -17.35
CA VAL A 229 19.33 -23.39 -18.52
C VAL A 229 19.39 -24.30 -19.73
N GLU A 230 18.58 -24.03 -20.74
CA GLU A 230 18.50 -24.77 -21.98
C GLU A 230 19.64 -24.38 -22.94
N ASP A 231 19.83 -25.15 -24.05
CA ASP A 231 20.92 -24.92 -25.00
C ASP A 231 20.71 -23.67 -25.86
N ASP A 232 19.48 -23.26 -26.07
CA ASP A 232 19.12 -22.02 -26.76
C ASP A 232 19.36 -20.75 -25.92
N GLY A 233 19.72 -20.92 -24.66
CA GLY A 233 19.94 -19.86 -23.67
C GLY A 233 18.69 -19.47 -22.89
N SER A 234 17.53 -20.07 -23.16
CA SER A 234 16.34 -19.91 -22.35
C SER A 234 16.48 -20.62 -21.00
N VAL A 235 15.62 -20.26 -20.05
CA VAL A 235 15.58 -20.88 -18.73
C VAL A 235 14.18 -21.45 -18.49
N SER A 236 14.09 -22.72 -18.13
CA SER A 236 12.84 -23.34 -17.67
C SER A 236 12.81 -23.42 -16.14
N VAL A 237 11.62 -23.26 -15.57
CA VAL A 237 11.40 -23.30 -14.12
C VAL A 237 10.79 -24.64 -13.74
N ASP A 238 11.46 -25.39 -12.88
CA ASP A 238 10.86 -26.51 -12.18
C ASP A 238 10.14 -25.98 -10.94
N ARG A 239 8.87 -25.64 -11.12
CA ARG A 239 8.02 -25.02 -10.13
C ARG A 239 7.95 -25.86 -8.83
N GLN A 240 7.95 -27.19 -8.95
CA GLN A 240 7.90 -28.08 -7.79
C GLN A 240 9.15 -27.94 -6.94
N THR A 241 10.32 -27.95 -7.53
CA THR A 241 11.60 -27.75 -6.82
C THR A 241 11.69 -26.39 -6.16
N VAL A 242 11.16 -25.34 -6.80
CA VAL A 242 11.11 -23.98 -6.23
C VAL A 242 10.19 -23.94 -5.01
N ILE A 243 8.99 -24.52 -5.10
CA ILE A 243 8.03 -24.58 -3.99
C ILE A 243 8.64 -25.37 -2.80
N GLU A 244 9.26 -26.50 -3.06
CA GLU A 244 9.92 -27.30 -2.01
C GLU A 244 11.07 -26.53 -1.34
N SER A 245 11.82 -25.75 -2.11
CA SER A 245 12.90 -24.89 -1.59
C SER A 245 12.35 -23.75 -0.74
N ALA A 246 11.21 -23.18 -1.13
CA ALA A 246 10.51 -22.16 -0.35
C ALA A 246 10.02 -22.74 0.98
N HIS A 247 9.38 -23.89 0.93
CA HIS A 247 8.87 -24.59 2.12
C HIS A 247 9.97 -24.96 3.11
N ASN A 248 11.13 -25.40 2.60
CA ASN A 248 12.26 -25.81 3.43
C ASN A 248 13.14 -24.65 3.91
N GLY A 249 12.81 -23.40 3.56
CA GLY A 249 13.58 -22.21 3.94
C GLY A 249 14.93 -22.07 3.24
N THR A 250 15.19 -22.86 2.19
CA THR A 250 16.42 -22.77 1.38
C THR A 250 16.32 -21.76 0.23
N ILE A 251 15.16 -21.12 0.11
CA ILE A 251 14.83 -20.16 -0.96
C ILE A 251 15.78 -18.96 -0.99
N ASP A 252 16.36 -18.56 0.14
CA ASP A 252 17.30 -17.45 0.21
C ASP A 252 18.52 -17.65 -0.69
N ASN A 253 18.96 -18.89 -0.85
CA ASN A 253 20.05 -19.23 -1.78
C ASN A 253 19.61 -18.97 -3.23
N ILE A 254 18.38 -19.34 -3.58
CA ILE A 254 17.81 -19.09 -4.91
C ILE A 254 17.73 -17.57 -5.16
N PHE A 255 17.22 -16.79 -4.22
CA PHE A 255 17.11 -15.35 -4.36
C PHE A 255 18.46 -14.66 -4.49
N ASN A 256 19.46 -15.07 -3.71
CA ASN A 256 20.81 -14.50 -3.83
C ASN A 256 21.39 -14.73 -5.24
N GLU A 257 21.24 -15.95 -5.77
CA GLU A 257 21.75 -16.28 -7.09
C GLU A 257 20.91 -15.63 -8.22
N LEU A 258 19.60 -15.55 -8.06
CA LEU A 258 18.75 -14.80 -8.97
C LEU A 258 19.05 -13.30 -8.95
N ASN A 259 19.39 -12.72 -7.80
CA ASN A 259 19.81 -11.33 -7.71
C ASN A 259 21.15 -11.10 -8.44
N ASN A 260 22.10 -12.03 -8.33
CA ASN A 260 23.36 -11.98 -9.07
C ASN A 260 23.11 -12.08 -10.58
N PHE A 261 22.27 -13.02 -11.00
CA PHE A 261 21.86 -13.19 -12.39
C PHE A 261 21.12 -11.95 -12.91
N LYS A 262 20.13 -11.44 -12.19
CA LYS A 262 19.40 -10.21 -12.50
C LYS A 262 20.35 -9.01 -12.65
N SER A 263 21.29 -8.85 -11.71
CA SER A 263 22.26 -7.75 -11.75
C SER A 263 23.17 -7.83 -12.97
N ALA A 264 23.56 -9.04 -13.37
CA ALA A 264 24.33 -9.25 -14.59
C ALA A 264 23.52 -8.88 -15.86
N LEU A 265 22.22 -9.22 -15.88
CA LEU A 265 21.31 -8.86 -16.97
C LEU A 265 21.09 -7.34 -17.02
N MET A 266 20.84 -6.70 -15.88
CA MET A 266 20.63 -5.24 -15.79
C MET A 266 21.86 -4.48 -16.26
N LYS A 267 23.07 -4.88 -15.81
CA LYS A 267 24.32 -4.29 -16.27
C LYS A 267 24.50 -4.43 -17.76
N LYS A 268 24.08 -5.58 -18.33
CA LYS A 268 24.14 -5.80 -19.76
C LYS A 268 23.13 -4.93 -20.53
N ALA A 269 21.92 -4.79 -20.02
CA ALA A 269 20.91 -3.91 -20.60
C ALA A 269 21.38 -2.45 -20.60
N GLU A 270 22.03 -1.99 -19.54
CA GLU A 270 22.63 -0.66 -19.44
C GLU A 270 23.76 -0.48 -20.45
N ASP A 271 24.64 -1.48 -20.60
CA ASP A 271 25.72 -1.48 -21.61
C ASP A 271 25.16 -1.39 -23.04
N ILE A 272 24.08 -2.13 -23.34
CA ILE A 272 23.38 -2.08 -24.62
C ILE A 272 22.77 -0.69 -24.85
N SER A 273 22.11 -0.13 -23.83
CA SER A 273 21.50 1.19 -23.90
C SER A 273 22.53 2.30 -24.11
N THR A 274 23.70 2.17 -23.47
CA THR A 274 24.79 3.16 -23.58
C THR A 274 25.53 3.04 -24.88
N ASN A 275 25.63 1.82 -25.47
CA ASN A 275 26.38 1.54 -26.66
C ASN A 275 25.56 0.80 -27.74
N PRO A 276 24.42 1.34 -28.18
CA PRO A 276 23.50 0.65 -29.08
C PRO A 276 24.14 0.35 -30.44
N MET A 277 25.12 1.12 -30.85
CA MET A 277 25.85 0.96 -32.13
C MET A 277 26.63 -0.36 -32.22
N ASN A 278 26.93 -1.00 -31.09
CA ASN A 278 27.58 -2.31 -31.06
C ASN A 278 26.64 -3.44 -31.53
N TYR A 279 25.34 -3.18 -31.59
CA TYR A 279 24.27 -4.16 -31.88
C TYR A 279 23.48 -3.81 -33.14
N VAL A 280 23.97 -2.87 -33.95
CA VAL A 280 23.37 -2.52 -35.25
C VAL A 280 24.31 -2.97 -36.40
N ASN A 281 23.74 -3.38 -37.50
CA ASN A 281 24.51 -3.70 -38.68
C ASN A 281 25.18 -2.43 -39.24
N ASN A 282 26.47 -2.33 -39.08
CA ASN A 282 27.25 -1.25 -39.68
C ASN A 282 27.37 -1.47 -41.17
N LYS A 283 26.57 -0.79 -41.97
CA LYS A 283 26.77 -0.77 -43.42
C LYS A 283 27.90 0.21 -43.74
N ILE A 284 29.10 -0.30 -43.88
CA ILE A 284 30.23 0.51 -44.38
C ILE A 284 30.00 0.75 -45.87
N VAL A 285 29.59 1.97 -46.22
CA VAL A 285 29.52 2.40 -47.61
C VAL A 285 30.89 2.97 -48.00
N ALA A 286 31.73 2.16 -48.64
CA ALA A 286 32.98 2.64 -49.21
C ALA A 286 32.65 3.39 -50.51
N TYR A 287 32.76 4.71 -50.49
CA TYR A 287 32.75 5.48 -51.72
C TYR A 287 34.09 5.31 -52.45
N LYS A 288 34.09 4.60 -53.55
CA LYS A 288 35.24 4.54 -54.48
C LYS A 288 35.41 5.90 -55.15
N ASN A 289 36.22 6.76 -54.57
CA ASN A 289 36.70 7.91 -55.32
C ASN A 289 38.18 7.68 -55.71
N PRO A 290 38.44 7.43 -56.98
CA PRO A 290 39.77 6.96 -57.44
C PRO A 290 40.83 8.07 -57.47
N LYS A 291 40.54 9.30 -57.05
CA LYS A 291 41.48 10.42 -57.29
C LYS A 291 41.99 11.14 -56.00
N TYR A 292 41.52 10.83 -54.83
CA TYR A 292 42.03 11.46 -53.64
C TYR A 292 42.17 10.45 -52.51
N ALA A 293 43.41 10.09 -52.19
CA ALA A 293 43.77 9.43 -50.93
C ALA A 293 43.76 10.47 -49.80
N PHE A 294 42.60 11.03 -49.50
CA PHE A 294 42.43 11.73 -48.26
C PHE A 294 42.03 10.70 -47.21
N ASN A 295 42.76 10.63 -46.12
CA ASN A 295 42.29 10.06 -44.85
C ASN A 295 40.93 10.66 -44.56
N ASP A 296 39.93 9.82 -44.65
CA ASP A 296 38.55 10.21 -44.78
C ASP A 296 38.00 10.90 -43.51
N PRO A 297 37.87 12.24 -43.47
CA PRO A 297 37.27 12.91 -42.31
C PRO A 297 35.76 12.68 -42.23
N TYR A 298 35.17 12.01 -43.25
CA TYR A 298 33.74 11.74 -43.28
C TYR A 298 33.28 10.59 -42.40
N ASN A 299 34.16 9.66 -42.03
CA ASN A 299 33.81 8.64 -41.03
C ASN A 299 33.61 9.23 -39.63
N LEU A 300 34.33 10.27 -39.27
CA LEU A 300 34.13 11.04 -38.07
C LEU A 300 32.88 11.93 -38.14
N SER A 301 32.53 12.42 -39.33
CA SER A 301 31.36 13.27 -39.57
C SER A 301 30.04 12.48 -39.53
N ALA A 302 30.00 11.23 -39.93
CA ALA A 302 28.80 10.37 -39.81
C ALA A 302 28.46 10.10 -38.31
N TYR A 303 29.49 9.96 -37.48
CA TYR A 303 29.29 9.79 -36.04
C TYR A 303 28.95 11.13 -35.36
N SER A 304 29.55 12.25 -35.77
CA SER A 304 29.25 13.57 -35.19
C SER A 304 27.88 14.10 -35.61
N GLY A 305 27.37 13.75 -36.80
CA GLY A 305 26.05 14.12 -37.29
C GLY A 305 24.92 13.41 -36.51
N MET A 306 25.17 12.22 -35.99
CA MET A 306 24.20 11.53 -35.13
C MET A 306 24.11 12.09 -33.69
N MET A 307 25.18 12.72 -33.22
CA MET A 307 25.16 13.36 -31.88
C MET A 307 24.50 14.73 -31.90
N PHE A 308 24.33 15.36 -33.07
CA PHE A 308 23.67 16.67 -33.18
C PHE A 308 22.16 16.60 -33.47
N ASN A 309 21.60 15.43 -33.71
CA ASN A 309 20.18 15.27 -34.02
C ASN A 309 19.27 15.12 -32.79
N ASP A 310 19.84 15.25 -31.58
CA ASP A 310 19.10 15.18 -30.30
C ASP A 310 18.76 16.58 -29.74
N TYR A 311 18.96 17.64 -30.56
CA TYR A 311 18.70 19.04 -30.19
C TYR A 311 17.97 19.84 -31.28
N CYS A 312 16.95 19.23 -31.90
CA CYS A 312 15.97 20.03 -32.66
C CYS A 312 14.56 19.48 -32.46
#